data_87a3acbbb789a9dd2cb1dba7fb4fe041
#
_entry.id   87a3acbbb789a9dd2cb1dba7fb4fe041
#
_cell.length_a   1.000
_cell.length_b   1.000
_cell.length_c   1.000
_cell.angle_alpha   90.00
_cell.angle_beta   90.00
_cell.angle_gamma   90.00
#
_symmetry.space_group_name_H-M   'P 1'
#
loop_
_entity.id
_entity.type
_entity.pdbx_description
1 polymer ?
#
loop_
_entity_poly.entity_id
_entity_poly.type
_entity_poly.pdbx_seq_one_letter_code
_entity_poly.pdbx_strand_id
1 'polypeptide(L)'
;MDRHITAPITKETAKTLHAGDYVYIAGTIYTARDAAHKRMQETLQRGEALPLEMKENVIYYMGPSPAREGRPIGSAGPTTASRMDKYAPELLDLGLGAMIGKGKRSQEVKDAIVRNGSVYFAAVGGAGALLSKCILSSEVIAYDDLGTEAIRKLQVKDFPVIVVIDSEGNNLYETAILDYKRES
;
A
#
# COMPACT_ATOMS: atom_id res chain seq x y z
N MET A 1 -4.44 -11.01 -17.20
CA MET A 1 -3.20 -11.80 -17.09
C MET A 1 -2.56 -11.54 -15.73
N ASP A 2 -2.18 -12.59 -15.05
CA ASP A 2 -1.57 -12.45 -13.73
C ASP A 2 -0.11 -12.04 -13.86
N ARG A 3 0.31 -11.11 -13.00
CA ARG A 3 1.66 -10.57 -12.98
C ARG A 3 2.31 -10.89 -11.65
N HIS A 4 3.57 -11.28 -11.69
CA HIS A 4 4.39 -11.48 -10.47
C HIS A 4 5.46 -10.39 -10.43
N ILE A 5 5.49 -9.62 -9.35
CA ILE A 5 6.49 -8.56 -9.16
C ILE A 5 7.14 -8.69 -7.80
N THR A 6 8.29 -8.05 -7.66
CA THR A 6 9.05 -8.05 -6.41
C THR A 6 9.13 -6.62 -5.86
N ALA A 7 8.80 -6.46 -4.57
CA ALA A 7 9.00 -5.20 -3.87
C ALA A 7 10.43 -5.15 -3.29
N PRO A 8 11.09 -4.01 -3.28
CA PRO A 8 10.66 -2.67 -3.71
C PRO A 8 10.27 -2.58 -5.18
N ILE A 9 9.38 -1.63 -5.52
CA ILE A 9 8.86 -1.50 -6.88
C ILE A 9 9.51 -0.28 -7.55
N THR A 10 10.26 -0.53 -8.63
CA THR A 10 10.90 0.54 -9.40
C THR A 10 9.87 1.28 -10.27
N LYS A 11 10.21 2.49 -10.70
CA LYS A 11 9.36 3.24 -11.64
C LYS A 11 9.19 2.50 -12.97
N GLU A 12 10.21 1.78 -13.42
CA GLU A 12 10.14 0.97 -14.63
C GLU A 12 9.09 -0.14 -14.50
N THR A 13 9.10 -0.85 -13.36
CA THR A 13 8.09 -1.87 -13.09
C THR A 13 6.70 -1.25 -12.98
N ALA A 14 6.57 -0.13 -12.29
CA ALA A 14 5.28 0.55 -12.13
C ALA A 14 4.65 0.92 -13.47
N LYS A 15 5.45 1.38 -14.43
CA LYS A 15 4.98 1.74 -15.77
C LYS A 15 4.37 0.59 -16.54
N THR A 16 4.73 -0.64 -16.21
CA THR A 16 4.20 -1.84 -16.88
C THR A 16 2.89 -2.32 -16.30
N LEU A 17 2.43 -1.72 -15.20
CA LEU A 17 1.20 -2.10 -14.51
C LEU A 17 0.07 -1.18 -14.93
N HIS A 18 -1.08 -1.77 -15.24
CA HIS A 18 -2.27 -1.03 -15.70
C HIS A 18 -3.46 -1.30 -14.80
N ALA A 19 -4.33 -0.30 -14.66
CA ALA A 19 -5.54 -0.42 -13.84
C ALA A 19 -6.34 -1.67 -14.24
N GLY A 20 -6.68 -2.49 -13.25
CA GLY A 20 -7.36 -3.77 -13.47
C GLY A 20 -6.45 -4.98 -13.49
N ASP A 21 -5.13 -4.80 -13.59
CA ASP A 21 -4.20 -5.93 -13.57
C ASP A 21 -4.21 -6.63 -12.21
N TYR A 22 -4.23 -7.97 -12.23
CA TYR A 22 -3.99 -8.78 -11.05
C TYR A 22 -2.49 -8.97 -10.86
N VAL A 23 -2.02 -8.72 -9.64
CA VAL A 23 -0.58 -8.73 -9.34
C VAL A 23 -0.35 -9.55 -8.07
N TYR A 24 0.70 -10.36 -8.09
CA TYR A 24 1.19 -11.07 -6.90
C TYR A 24 2.52 -10.47 -6.51
N ILE A 25 2.60 -9.95 -5.28
CA ILE A 25 3.79 -9.26 -4.78
C ILE A 25 4.60 -10.20 -3.89
N ALA A 26 5.90 -10.30 -4.16
CA ALA A 26 6.87 -10.93 -3.29
C ALA A 26 7.88 -9.90 -2.82
N GLY A 27 8.58 -10.18 -1.73
CA GLY A 27 9.65 -9.31 -1.23
C GLY A 27 9.25 -8.54 0.01
N THR A 28 9.79 -7.34 0.15
CA THR A 28 9.64 -6.54 1.37
C THR A 28 8.62 -5.43 1.20
N ILE A 29 7.62 -5.38 2.09
CA ILE A 29 6.68 -4.27 2.19
C ILE A 29 6.63 -3.80 3.64
N TYR A 30 6.06 -2.62 3.87
CA TYR A 30 5.97 -2.03 5.21
C TYR A 30 4.51 -1.73 5.52
N THR A 31 4.14 -1.79 6.81
CA THR A 31 2.80 -1.40 7.24
C THR A 31 2.82 -0.03 7.88
N ALA A 32 1.80 0.77 7.60
CA ALA A 32 1.58 2.04 8.29
C ALA A 32 0.13 2.45 8.13
N ARG A 33 -0.52 2.78 9.24
CA ARG A 33 -1.88 3.30 9.28
C ARG A 33 -1.90 4.74 9.78
N ASP A 34 -3.04 5.18 10.28
CA ASP A 34 -3.33 6.55 10.69
C ASP A 34 -2.28 7.13 11.65
N ALA A 35 -2.03 6.43 12.75
CA ALA A 35 -1.12 6.93 13.79
C ALA A 35 0.33 7.02 13.31
N ALA A 36 0.78 6.03 12.56
CA ALA A 36 2.14 6.05 11.99
C ALA A 36 2.29 7.14 10.94
N HIS A 37 1.28 7.32 10.07
CA HIS A 37 1.30 8.39 9.08
C HIS A 37 1.34 9.78 9.74
N LYS A 38 0.54 9.98 10.78
CA LYS A 38 0.54 11.25 11.51
C LYS A 38 1.91 11.54 12.11
N ARG A 39 2.54 10.53 12.72
CA ARG A 39 3.86 10.68 13.32
C ARG A 39 4.93 10.94 12.26
N MET A 40 4.85 10.29 11.10
CA MET A 40 5.76 10.57 10.00
C MET A 40 5.62 12.02 9.50
N GLN A 41 4.39 12.52 9.38
CA GLN A 41 4.15 13.90 9.00
C GLN A 41 4.76 14.88 10.01
N GLU A 42 4.55 14.63 11.30
CA GLU A 42 5.12 15.46 12.36
C GLU A 42 6.66 15.44 12.31
N THR A 43 7.25 14.28 12.04
CA THR A 43 8.71 14.13 11.89
C THR A 43 9.22 14.99 10.73
N LEU A 44 8.55 14.95 9.59
CA LEU A 44 8.92 15.75 8.42
C LEU A 44 8.76 17.25 8.69
N GLN A 45 7.72 17.64 9.41
CA GLN A 45 7.50 19.04 9.79
C GLN A 45 8.61 19.58 10.68
N ARG A 46 9.24 18.72 11.49
CA ARG A 46 10.39 19.09 12.30
C ARG A 46 11.72 19.06 11.54
N GLY A 47 11.69 18.68 10.25
CA GLY A 47 12.91 18.56 9.46
C GLY A 47 13.76 17.34 9.79
N GLU A 48 13.19 16.35 10.47
CA GLU A 48 13.89 15.13 10.86
C GLU A 48 13.71 14.02 9.82
N ALA A 49 14.62 13.05 9.83
CA ALA A 49 14.55 11.90 8.92
C ALA A 49 13.46 10.92 9.34
N LEU A 50 12.82 10.30 8.36
CA LEU A 50 11.84 9.24 8.60
C LEU A 50 12.53 7.95 9.05
N PRO A 51 11.80 7.07 9.78
CA PRO A 51 12.36 5.79 10.26
C PRO A 51 12.57 4.76 9.15
N LEU A 52 12.04 5.00 7.96
CA LEU A 52 12.28 4.15 6.78
C LEU A 52 12.41 5.03 5.55
N GLU A 53 13.17 4.53 4.58
CA GLU A 53 13.31 5.22 3.30
C GLU A 53 12.05 5.02 2.46
N MET A 54 11.55 6.09 1.81
CA MET A 54 10.35 6.00 0.98
C MET A 54 10.63 5.47 -0.42
N LYS A 55 11.83 5.75 -0.96
CA LYS A 55 12.16 5.45 -2.36
C LYS A 55 11.87 4.00 -2.73
N GLU A 56 10.96 3.81 -3.70
CA GLU A 56 10.57 2.52 -4.27
C GLU A 56 9.90 1.55 -3.30
N ASN A 57 9.75 1.91 -2.04
CA ASN A 57 9.12 1.06 -1.05
C ASN A 57 7.60 1.03 -1.18
N VAL A 58 6.99 0.02 -0.59
CA VAL A 58 5.54 -0.20 -0.61
C VAL A 58 5.02 -0.08 0.81
N ILE A 59 3.97 0.71 0.99
CA ILE A 59 3.27 0.82 2.27
C ILE A 59 1.91 0.14 2.16
N TYR A 60 1.67 -0.82 3.03
CA TYR A 60 0.38 -1.49 3.18
C TYR A 60 -0.36 -0.85 4.36
N TYR A 61 -1.55 -0.34 4.08
CA TYR A 61 -2.41 0.29 5.07
C TYR A 61 -3.10 -0.79 5.92
N MET A 62 -2.36 -1.28 6.88
CA MET A 62 -2.80 -2.38 7.73
C MET A 62 -2.34 -2.14 9.17
N GLY A 63 -3.23 -2.40 10.13
CA GLY A 63 -2.87 -2.56 11.54
C GLY A 63 -3.28 -3.97 11.92
N PRO A 64 -2.33 -4.89 12.03
CA PRO A 64 -2.68 -6.30 12.25
C PRO A 64 -3.26 -6.52 13.64
N SER A 65 -4.08 -7.58 13.78
CA SER A 65 -4.42 -8.08 15.10
C SER A 65 -3.22 -8.84 15.67
N PRO A 66 -3.17 -9.05 16.99
CA PRO A 66 -2.07 -9.79 17.61
C PRO A 66 -1.82 -11.14 16.96
N ALA A 67 -0.56 -11.52 16.83
CA ALA A 67 -0.18 -12.79 16.23
C ALA A 67 -0.65 -13.96 17.10
N ARG A 68 -1.10 -15.02 16.43
CA ARG A 68 -1.38 -16.30 17.08
C ARG A 68 -0.11 -17.13 17.09
N GLU A 69 -0.07 -18.13 17.99
CA GLU A 69 1.06 -19.05 18.07
C GLU A 69 1.38 -19.66 16.72
N GLY A 70 2.65 -19.65 16.34
CA GLY A 70 3.14 -20.19 15.08
C GLY A 70 2.89 -19.31 13.86
N ARG A 71 2.38 -18.09 14.04
CA ARG A 71 2.11 -17.16 12.94
C ARG A 71 2.83 -15.83 13.15
N PRO A 72 3.40 -15.24 12.08
CA PRO A 72 4.10 -13.94 12.20
C PRO A 72 3.16 -12.78 12.45
N ILE A 73 1.86 -12.94 12.13
CA ILE A 73 0.86 -11.89 12.25
C ILE A 73 -0.52 -12.53 12.40
N GLY A 74 -1.45 -11.81 13.01
CA GLY A 74 -2.84 -12.25 13.11
C GLY A 74 -3.60 -12.00 11.81
N SER A 75 -4.67 -11.21 11.85
CA SER A 75 -5.40 -10.80 10.63
C SER A 75 -4.63 -9.68 9.92
N ALA A 76 -4.58 -9.70 8.59
CA ALA A 76 -3.81 -8.78 7.76
C ALA A 76 -4.70 -8.01 6.77
N GLY A 77 -5.96 -7.73 7.13
CA GLY A 77 -6.89 -7.03 6.26
C GLY A 77 -6.54 -5.54 6.07
N PRO A 78 -6.82 -4.98 4.88
CA PRO A 78 -6.53 -3.59 4.60
C PRO A 78 -7.51 -2.64 5.29
N THR A 79 -7.00 -1.45 5.63
CA THR A 79 -7.80 -0.33 6.11
C THR A 79 -8.20 0.57 4.95
N THR A 80 -9.27 1.36 5.15
CA THR A 80 -9.75 2.34 4.17
C THR A 80 -8.64 3.35 3.84
N ALA A 81 -8.27 3.41 2.57
CA ALA A 81 -7.13 4.20 2.11
C ALA A 81 -7.37 5.71 2.21
N SER A 82 -8.61 6.18 2.04
CA SER A 82 -8.92 7.62 2.09
C SER A 82 -8.49 8.29 3.39
N ARG A 83 -8.38 7.53 4.46
CA ARG A 83 -7.90 8.05 5.76
C ARG A 83 -6.45 8.53 5.69
N MET A 84 -5.68 8.03 4.75
CA MET A 84 -4.25 8.39 4.55
C MET A 84 -4.06 9.47 3.49
N ASP A 85 -5.13 9.94 2.83
CA ASP A 85 -5.01 10.83 1.68
C ASP A 85 -4.35 12.16 2.00
N LYS A 86 -4.50 12.66 3.22
CA LYS A 86 -3.86 13.90 3.64
C LYS A 86 -2.34 13.76 3.84
N TYR A 87 -1.83 12.53 3.95
CA TYR A 87 -0.41 12.25 4.17
C TYR A 87 0.28 11.72 2.92
N ALA A 88 -0.44 10.99 2.08
CA ALA A 88 0.15 10.22 0.99
C ALA A 88 0.89 11.07 -0.06
N PRO A 89 0.40 12.25 -0.48
CA PRO A 89 1.13 13.03 -1.48
C PRO A 89 2.56 13.38 -1.08
N GLU A 90 2.79 13.75 0.18
CA GLU A 90 4.13 14.06 0.66
C GLU A 90 5.05 12.85 0.61
N LEU A 91 4.55 11.67 1.00
CA LEU A 91 5.33 10.43 0.95
C LEU A 91 5.63 10.01 -0.48
N LEU A 92 4.66 10.19 -1.39
CA LEU A 92 4.87 9.93 -2.82
C LEU A 92 5.94 10.84 -3.39
N ASP A 93 5.95 12.11 -3.00
CA ASP A 93 6.98 13.06 -3.44
C ASP A 93 8.37 12.72 -2.89
N LEU A 94 8.44 11.95 -1.80
CA LEU A 94 9.70 11.42 -1.28
C LEU A 94 10.14 10.13 -1.98
N GLY A 95 9.36 9.64 -2.94
CA GLY A 95 9.72 8.48 -3.75
C GLY A 95 9.00 7.19 -3.45
N LEU A 96 7.97 7.23 -2.60
CA LEU A 96 7.18 6.03 -2.29
C LEU A 96 6.73 5.36 -3.59
N GLY A 97 7.01 4.06 -3.73
CA GLY A 97 6.76 3.31 -4.96
C GLY A 97 5.33 2.86 -5.15
N ALA A 98 4.67 2.48 -4.06
CA ALA A 98 3.29 2.01 -4.13
C ALA A 98 2.62 2.01 -2.77
N MET A 99 1.29 1.94 -2.81
CA MET A 99 0.44 1.84 -1.62
C MET A 99 -0.54 0.71 -1.82
N ILE A 100 -0.88 0.00 -0.75
CA ILE A 100 -1.89 -1.05 -0.75
C ILE A 100 -2.94 -0.72 0.31
N GLY A 101 -4.21 -0.71 -0.08
CA GLY A 101 -5.30 -0.42 0.85
C GLY A 101 -6.63 -0.88 0.28
N LYS A 102 -7.70 -0.18 0.62
CA LYS A 102 -9.02 -0.40 0.00
C LYS A 102 -9.75 0.92 -0.16
N GLY A 103 -10.61 1.00 -1.19
CA GLY A 103 -11.45 2.15 -1.44
C GLY A 103 -10.81 3.23 -2.30
N LYS A 104 -11.55 4.31 -2.44
CA LYS A 104 -11.18 5.42 -3.34
C LYS A 104 -10.11 6.33 -2.73
N ARG A 105 -9.45 7.10 -3.59
CA ARG A 105 -8.45 8.09 -3.20
C ARG A 105 -8.90 9.49 -3.63
N SER A 106 -8.38 10.51 -2.95
CA SER A 106 -8.60 11.91 -3.32
C SER A 106 -7.90 12.26 -4.63
N GLN A 107 -8.30 13.39 -5.23
CA GLN A 107 -7.66 13.87 -6.46
C GLN A 107 -6.18 14.20 -6.23
N GLU A 108 -5.84 14.76 -5.06
CA GLU A 108 -4.46 15.09 -4.70
C GLU A 108 -3.57 13.85 -4.69
N VAL A 109 -4.08 12.71 -4.22
CA VAL A 109 -3.35 11.44 -4.24
C VAL A 109 -3.18 10.95 -5.68
N LYS A 110 -4.23 11.00 -6.48
CA LYS A 110 -4.14 10.61 -7.90
C LYS A 110 -3.10 11.44 -8.65
N ASP A 111 -3.12 12.74 -8.43
CA ASP A 111 -2.13 13.64 -9.05
C ASP A 111 -0.70 13.31 -8.61
N ALA A 112 -0.50 13.01 -7.34
CA ALA A 112 0.80 12.65 -6.82
C ALA A 112 1.29 11.29 -7.36
N ILE A 113 0.39 10.34 -7.57
CA ILE A 113 0.71 9.05 -8.18
C ILE A 113 1.26 9.27 -9.59
N VAL A 114 0.58 10.06 -10.41
CA VAL A 114 1.01 10.36 -11.78
C VAL A 114 2.33 11.12 -11.79
N ARG A 115 2.43 12.15 -10.96
CA ARG A 115 3.62 12.99 -10.87
C ARG A 115 4.87 12.17 -10.52
N ASN A 116 4.70 11.15 -9.68
CA ASN A 116 5.81 10.36 -9.16
C ASN A 116 5.97 9.00 -9.83
N GLY A 117 5.08 8.62 -10.75
CA GLY A 117 5.16 7.32 -11.41
C GLY A 117 4.92 6.16 -10.46
N SER A 118 4.04 6.34 -9.50
CA SER A 118 3.71 5.32 -8.48
C SER A 118 2.46 4.55 -8.85
N VAL A 119 2.01 3.64 -7.96
CA VAL A 119 0.83 2.80 -8.19
C VAL A 119 0.07 2.65 -6.88
N TYR A 120 -1.25 2.60 -6.96
CA TYR A 120 -2.10 2.24 -5.83
C TYR A 120 -2.78 0.91 -6.11
N PHE A 121 -2.62 -0.03 -5.18
CA PHE A 121 -3.22 -1.36 -5.23
C PHE A 121 -4.32 -1.52 -4.18
N ALA A 122 -5.30 -2.36 -4.49
CA ALA A 122 -6.22 -2.89 -3.49
C ALA A 122 -5.86 -4.34 -3.20
N ALA A 123 -5.88 -4.72 -1.91
CA ALA A 123 -5.65 -6.11 -1.54
C ALA A 123 -6.85 -6.96 -1.96
N VAL A 124 -6.58 -8.14 -2.51
CA VAL A 124 -7.59 -9.08 -2.99
C VAL A 124 -7.63 -10.30 -2.05
N GLY A 125 -8.81 -10.91 -1.92
CA GLY A 125 -8.94 -12.11 -1.09
C GLY A 125 -9.84 -11.91 0.12
N GLY A 126 -10.34 -10.70 0.33
CA GLY A 126 -11.41 -10.35 1.28
C GLY A 126 -11.09 -10.53 2.74
N ALA A 127 -10.77 -11.73 3.18
CA ALA A 127 -10.52 -12.00 4.59
C ALA A 127 -9.05 -11.78 4.95
N GLY A 128 -8.80 -10.98 5.99
CA GLY A 128 -7.45 -10.73 6.48
C GLY A 128 -6.70 -12.00 6.90
N ALA A 129 -7.44 -13.06 7.27
CA ALA A 129 -6.85 -14.36 7.59
C ALA A 129 -6.19 -15.03 6.38
N LEU A 130 -6.76 -14.84 5.17
CA LEU A 130 -6.16 -15.36 3.95
C LEU A 130 -4.93 -14.57 3.55
N LEU A 131 -5.01 -13.24 3.66
CA LEU A 131 -3.88 -12.36 3.36
C LEU A 131 -2.69 -12.60 4.30
N SER A 132 -2.97 -12.92 5.58
CA SER A 132 -1.91 -13.20 6.54
C SER A 132 -1.06 -14.41 6.17
N LYS A 133 -1.61 -15.36 5.41
CA LYS A 133 -0.87 -16.54 4.94
C LYS A 133 0.21 -16.19 3.94
N CYS A 134 0.09 -15.04 3.28
CA CYS A 134 1.09 -14.56 2.32
C CYS A 134 2.25 -13.83 3.01
N ILE A 135 2.16 -13.63 4.32
CA ILE A 135 3.17 -12.93 5.12
C ILE A 135 4.08 -13.97 5.76
N LEU A 136 5.34 -14.01 5.32
CA LEU A 136 6.34 -14.98 5.79
C LEU A 136 6.97 -14.57 7.12
N SER A 137 7.14 -13.26 7.33
CA SER A 137 7.71 -12.73 8.56
C SER A 137 7.24 -11.29 8.80
N SER A 138 7.27 -10.88 10.06
CA SER A 138 6.87 -9.53 10.48
C SER A 138 7.81 -9.06 11.58
N GLU A 139 8.34 -7.85 11.42
CA GLU A 139 9.27 -7.25 12.37
C GLU A 139 8.87 -5.79 12.61
N VAL A 140 8.70 -5.39 13.86
CA VAL A 140 8.49 -3.98 14.19
C VAL A 140 9.80 -3.24 13.99
N ILE A 141 9.81 -2.21 13.16
CA ILE A 141 11.02 -1.42 12.88
C ILE A 141 10.94 0.00 13.45
N ALA A 142 9.75 0.50 13.76
CA ALA A 142 9.58 1.85 14.29
C ALA A 142 8.24 1.99 14.99
N TYR A 143 8.16 2.97 15.89
CA TYR A 143 6.93 3.37 16.58
C TYR A 143 6.25 2.22 17.33
N ASP A 144 7.05 1.40 18.01
CA ASP A 144 6.53 0.23 18.75
C ASP A 144 5.54 0.62 19.86
N ASP A 145 5.61 1.84 20.37
CA ASP A 145 4.64 2.39 21.32
C ASP A 145 3.23 2.51 20.73
N LEU A 146 3.09 2.50 19.40
CA LEU A 146 1.79 2.53 18.75
C LEU A 146 1.10 1.16 18.69
N GLY A 147 1.73 0.11 19.23
CA GLY A 147 1.13 -1.22 19.26
C GLY A 147 0.86 -1.77 17.86
N THR A 148 -0.39 -2.11 17.58
CA THR A 148 -0.77 -2.66 16.26
C THR A 148 -0.57 -1.67 15.12
N GLU A 149 -0.43 -0.38 15.41
CA GLU A 149 -0.17 0.64 14.39
C GLU A 149 1.32 1.01 14.26
N ALA A 150 2.20 0.25 14.90
CA ALA A 150 3.64 0.38 14.68
C ALA A 150 3.98 0.09 13.21
N ILE A 151 5.08 0.67 12.73
CA ILE A 151 5.58 0.34 11.40
C ILE A 151 6.24 -1.03 11.48
N ARG A 152 5.78 -1.95 10.64
CA ARG A 152 6.32 -3.30 10.54
C ARG A 152 6.93 -3.50 9.16
N LYS A 153 8.03 -4.25 9.14
CA LYS A 153 8.63 -4.75 7.91
C LYS A 153 8.11 -6.15 7.69
N LEU A 154 7.49 -6.39 6.55
CA LEU A 154 6.92 -7.68 6.19
C LEU A 154 7.68 -8.29 5.03
N GLN A 155 7.97 -9.60 5.11
CA GLN A 155 8.36 -10.38 3.95
C GLN A 155 7.13 -11.10 3.46
N VAL A 156 6.79 -10.91 2.18
CA VAL A 156 5.58 -11.48 1.60
C VAL A 156 5.90 -12.34 0.39
N LYS A 157 4.99 -13.26 0.08
CA LYS A 157 5.07 -14.12 -1.11
C LYS A 157 3.68 -14.32 -1.66
N ASP A 158 3.55 -14.13 -2.97
CA ASP A 158 2.28 -14.27 -3.69
C ASP A 158 1.14 -13.46 -3.05
N PHE A 159 1.47 -12.26 -2.57
CA PHE A 159 0.50 -11.38 -1.95
C PHE A 159 -0.40 -10.78 -3.02
N PRO A 160 -1.71 -11.15 -3.04
CA PRO A 160 -2.59 -10.81 -4.16
C PRO A 160 -3.15 -9.41 -4.06
N VAL A 161 -2.94 -8.63 -5.11
CA VAL A 161 -3.48 -7.26 -5.22
C VAL A 161 -4.00 -7.03 -6.62
N ILE A 162 -4.83 -5.99 -6.77
CA ILE A 162 -5.27 -5.49 -8.06
C ILE A 162 -4.83 -4.03 -8.20
N VAL A 163 -4.40 -3.64 -9.39
CA VAL A 163 -4.05 -2.24 -9.66
C VAL A 163 -5.32 -1.42 -9.73
N VAL A 164 -5.46 -0.43 -8.84
CA VAL A 164 -6.62 0.48 -8.83
C VAL A 164 -6.28 1.76 -9.58
N ILE A 165 -5.15 2.37 -9.27
CA ILE A 165 -4.69 3.58 -9.96
C ILE A 165 -3.27 3.29 -10.46
N ASP A 166 -3.08 3.39 -11.79
CA ASP A 166 -1.78 3.15 -12.40
C ASP A 166 -0.98 4.46 -12.54
N SER A 167 0.26 4.33 -13.00
CA SER A 167 1.18 5.47 -13.11
C SER A 167 0.76 6.51 -14.15
N GLU A 168 -0.18 6.17 -15.03
CA GLU A 168 -0.73 7.09 -16.03
C GLU A 168 -2.00 7.78 -15.54
N GLY A 169 -2.49 7.43 -14.35
CA GLY A 169 -3.68 8.03 -13.76
C GLY A 169 -4.98 7.31 -14.10
N ASN A 170 -4.92 6.17 -14.80
CA ASN A 170 -6.12 5.36 -15.02
C ASN A 170 -6.60 4.81 -13.69
N ASN A 171 -7.90 4.91 -13.44
CA ASN A 171 -8.51 4.56 -12.16
C ASN A 171 -9.60 3.53 -12.40
N LEU A 172 -9.41 2.33 -11.84
CA LEU A 172 -10.34 1.21 -12.00
C LEU A 172 -11.77 1.57 -11.58
N TYR A 173 -11.93 2.35 -10.52
CA TYR A 173 -13.26 2.75 -10.06
C TYR A 173 -13.97 3.66 -11.07
N GLU A 174 -13.25 4.56 -11.70
CA GLU A 174 -13.80 5.45 -12.73
C GLU A 174 -14.16 4.66 -14.00
N THR A 175 -13.28 3.77 -14.41
CA THR A 175 -13.51 2.90 -15.58
C THR A 175 -14.72 1.98 -15.37
N ALA A 176 -14.84 1.38 -14.20
CA ALA A 176 -15.96 0.50 -13.86
C ALA A 176 -17.29 1.26 -13.90
N ILE A 177 -17.32 2.52 -13.43
CA ILE A 177 -18.53 3.35 -13.47
C ILE A 177 -18.91 3.66 -14.91
N LEU A 178 -17.93 4.00 -15.77
CA LEU A 178 -18.17 4.30 -17.17
C LEU A 178 -18.70 3.08 -17.92
N ASP A 179 -18.13 1.91 -17.68
CA ASP A 179 -18.58 0.67 -18.31
C ASP A 179 -20.01 0.34 -17.90
N TYR A 180 -20.34 0.50 -16.62
CA TYR A 180 -21.69 0.30 -16.12
C TYR A 180 -22.69 1.22 -16.80
N LYS A 181 -22.34 2.50 -16.96
CA LYS A 181 -23.20 3.48 -17.64
C LYS A 181 -23.42 3.17 -19.11
N ARG A 182 -22.42 2.58 -19.77
CA ARG A 182 -22.55 2.17 -21.20
C ARG A 182 -23.47 0.99 -21.37
N GLU A 183 -23.51 0.09 -20.40
CA GLU A 183 -24.36 -1.10 -20.45
C GLU A 183 -25.82 -0.80 -20.10
N SER A 184 -26.08 0.30 -19.46
CA SER A 184 -27.43 0.74 -19.12
C SER A 184 -27.96 1.76 -20.13
#